data_2c5f0cd91a42ff3969c0ddb64f821ce6
#
_entry.id   2c5f0cd91a42ff3969c0ddb64f821ce6
#
_cell.length_a   1.000
_cell.length_b   1.000
_cell.length_c   1.000
_cell.angle_alpha   90.00
_cell.angle_beta   90.00
_cell.angle_gamma   90.00
#
_symmetry.space_group_name_H-M   'P 1'
#
loop_
_entity.id
_entity.type
_entity.pdbx_description
1 polymer ?
#
loop_
_entity_poly.entity_id
_entity_poly.type
_entity_poly.pdbx_seq_one_letter_code
_entity_poly.pdbx_strand_id
1 'polypeptide(L)'
;MLRSAAELQLAGDSASRPTVAIVGAGASGMLFSAQLLHAGVAAGAGLRAVLLDRRETLGGVAYSTLDPSHRLNVTAAGMSAFPDAPDHFVHWREQLGGTASEPDAYASRAEYGRYLSAVLAAAQRRAAPALSLERLVAEVAAVEPAHDHVTLRLAGGGAIEADIAVLALGNLPAAAPPGYEELADHPRFICDPWLPGEIERIAAAGEGPVLLIGSGLTMVDMALSLARFRPDGRLIAISRSGLLPRAHLPGCVAPRPVPTLVDPNVSFVELIDRVLLEARNGSARWRQMVDGLRPVTQAHWRRLSFEQRAVFMTMRHRAWSVHRHRMAPEVAARVSELLASGRLELHSGVPELTRVAGGRLVLSLPGGDDVDLSLAINATGPVLDPRASTQSLVRQLLAAGHVRAHPLGLGFDTAPGGAFRRRDGASHSRLLTLGPPRIGELYETTAVPEIREQALELALNVVARLSGERDALALSASTG
;
A
#
# COMPACT_ATOMS: atom_id res chain seq x y z
N MET A 1 5.51 23.22 9.39
CA MET A 1 6.74 23.29 10.22
C MET A 1 6.91 21.94 10.90
N LEU A 2 8.13 21.40 10.88
CA LEU A 2 8.49 20.19 11.63
C LEU A 2 8.75 20.63 13.08
N ARG A 3 8.08 19.98 14.05
CA ARG A 3 8.32 20.23 15.48
C ARG A 3 9.00 19.02 16.12
N SER A 4 9.78 19.25 17.15
CA SER A 4 10.38 18.15 17.96
C SER A 4 9.34 17.60 18.95
N ALA A 5 9.54 16.35 19.39
CA ALA A 5 8.67 15.70 20.38
C ALA A 5 8.59 16.50 21.72
N ALA A 6 9.67 17.21 22.08
CA ALA A 6 9.73 18.02 23.31
C ALA A 6 8.88 19.30 23.19
N GLU A 7 8.74 19.89 21.98
CA GLU A 7 7.91 21.08 21.76
C GLU A 7 6.41 20.76 21.80
N LEU A 8 6.02 19.49 21.56
CA LEU A 8 4.62 19.06 21.62
C LEU A 8 4.11 18.84 23.05
N GLN A 9 4.99 18.44 23.98
CA GLN A 9 4.66 18.33 25.42
C GLN A 9 4.41 19.66 26.09
N LEU A 10 5.00 20.75 25.58
CA LEU A 10 4.82 22.13 26.11
C LEU A 10 3.56 22.84 25.59
N ALA A 11 2.88 22.28 24.60
CA ALA A 11 1.66 22.86 24.00
C ALA A 11 0.37 22.43 24.71
N GLY A 12 0.44 21.97 25.94
CA GLY A 12 -0.66 21.47 26.77
C GLY A 12 -1.69 22.48 27.25
N ASP A 13 -1.76 23.70 26.69
CA ASP A 13 -2.68 24.74 27.12
C ASP A 13 -3.40 25.44 25.94
N SER A 14 -4.17 24.67 25.18
CA SER A 14 -5.31 25.23 24.45
C SER A 14 -6.54 24.37 24.73
N ALA A 15 -7.56 24.92 25.36
CA ALA A 15 -8.80 24.27 25.71
C ALA A 15 -9.23 23.22 24.68
N SER A 16 -9.01 21.95 25.03
CA SER A 16 -9.62 20.70 24.58
C SER A 16 -10.16 20.60 23.14
N ARG A 17 -9.34 20.85 22.12
CA ARG A 17 -9.70 20.34 20.79
C ARG A 17 -9.39 18.85 20.72
N PRO A 18 -10.32 18.01 20.21
CA PRO A 18 -10.04 16.60 20.01
C PRO A 18 -8.80 16.39 19.13
N THR A 19 -7.97 15.43 19.52
CA THR A 19 -6.75 15.08 18.82
C THR A 19 -6.92 13.79 18.03
N VAL A 20 -6.57 13.81 16.75
CA VAL A 20 -6.51 12.63 15.89
C VAL A 20 -5.05 12.35 15.55
N ALA A 21 -4.51 11.25 16.05
CA ALA A 21 -3.17 10.79 15.70
C ALA A 21 -3.23 9.89 14.45
N ILE A 22 -2.36 10.16 13.48
CA ILE A 22 -2.28 9.42 12.21
C ILE A 22 -0.88 8.83 12.09
N VAL A 23 -0.74 7.52 12.12
CA VAL A 23 0.55 6.83 12.08
C VAL A 23 0.82 6.33 10.66
N GLY A 24 1.80 6.94 10.00
CA GLY A 24 2.21 6.68 8.62
C GLY A 24 1.83 7.81 7.67
N ALA A 25 2.85 8.46 7.07
CA ALA A 25 2.71 9.52 6.07
C ALA A 25 2.87 8.99 4.63
N GLY A 26 2.48 7.74 4.40
CA GLY A 26 2.29 7.17 3.06
C GLY A 26 0.99 7.66 2.43
N ALA A 27 0.66 7.12 1.24
CA ALA A 27 -0.54 7.53 0.51
C ALA A 27 -1.82 7.46 1.37
N SER A 28 -2.01 6.39 2.12
CA SER A 28 -3.20 6.21 2.98
C SER A 28 -3.31 7.32 4.04
N GLY A 29 -2.21 7.61 4.74
CA GLY A 29 -2.20 8.65 5.78
C GLY A 29 -2.36 10.06 5.20
N MET A 30 -1.73 10.34 4.06
CA MET A 30 -1.85 11.64 3.39
C MET A 30 -3.27 11.88 2.86
N LEU A 31 -3.88 10.88 2.21
CA LEU A 31 -5.25 10.94 1.72
C LEU A 31 -6.23 11.12 2.88
N PHE A 32 -6.07 10.33 3.95
CA PHE A 32 -6.91 10.45 5.15
C PHE A 32 -6.75 11.84 5.80
N SER A 33 -5.52 12.33 5.96
CA SER A 33 -5.26 13.65 6.54
C SER A 33 -5.92 14.78 5.73
N ALA A 34 -5.83 14.73 4.40
CA ALA A 34 -6.47 15.72 3.54
C ALA A 34 -8.00 15.65 3.64
N GLN A 35 -8.59 14.46 3.61
CA GLN A 35 -10.03 14.27 3.75
C GLN A 35 -10.54 14.66 5.15
N LEU A 36 -9.76 14.37 6.20
CA LEU A 36 -10.09 14.77 7.58
C LEU A 36 -10.19 16.29 7.70
N LEU A 37 -9.23 17.02 7.13
CA LEU A 37 -9.25 18.48 7.12
C LEU A 37 -10.43 19.03 6.31
N HIS A 38 -10.73 18.46 5.14
CA HIS A 38 -11.88 18.86 4.33
C HIS A 38 -13.22 18.58 5.04
N ALA A 39 -13.38 17.40 5.61
CA ALA A 39 -14.59 17.03 6.36
C ALA A 39 -14.76 17.91 7.59
N GLY A 40 -13.66 18.21 8.31
CA GLY A 40 -13.69 19.11 9.46
C GLY A 40 -14.09 20.53 9.11
N VAL A 41 -13.57 21.10 8.00
CA VAL A 41 -13.98 22.42 7.49
C VAL A 41 -15.48 22.42 7.15
N ALA A 42 -15.94 21.41 6.40
CA ALA A 42 -17.34 21.29 6.00
C ALA A 42 -18.29 21.17 7.19
N ALA A 43 -17.88 20.51 8.28
CA ALA A 43 -18.66 20.33 9.50
C ALA A 43 -18.50 21.51 10.51
N GLY A 44 -17.64 22.50 10.25
CA GLY A 44 -17.29 23.53 11.22
C GLY A 44 -16.62 22.98 12.49
N ALA A 45 -16.02 21.79 12.42
CA ALA A 45 -15.42 21.11 13.55
C ALA A 45 -14.03 21.68 13.88
N GLY A 46 -13.73 21.85 15.17
CA GLY A 46 -12.38 22.16 15.63
C GLY A 46 -11.66 20.89 16.09
N LEU A 47 -10.55 20.52 15.44
CA LEU A 47 -9.72 19.39 15.84
C LEU A 47 -8.22 19.65 15.59
N ARG A 48 -7.39 18.88 16.26
CA ARG A 48 -5.95 18.80 16.05
C ARG A 48 -5.61 17.45 15.44
N ALA A 49 -5.01 17.42 14.26
CA ALA A 49 -4.45 16.23 13.66
C ALA A 49 -2.94 16.19 13.84
N VAL A 50 -2.37 15.03 14.18
CA VAL A 50 -0.93 14.82 14.28
C VAL A 50 -0.55 13.66 13.35
N LEU A 51 0.19 13.97 12.27
CA LEU A 51 0.68 13.01 11.30
C LEU A 51 2.10 12.59 11.65
N LEU A 52 2.27 11.32 12.03
CA LEU A 52 3.54 10.73 12.45
C LEU A 52 4.10 9.81 11.37
N ASP A 53 5.38 9.96 11.05
CA ASP A 53 6.13 8.96 10.28
C ASP A 53 7.59 8.97 10.75
N ARG A 54 8.22 7.81 10.74
CA ARG A 54 9.66 7.70 11.06
C ARG A 54 10.56 8.34 9.99
N ARG A 55 10.02 8.60 8.80
CA ARG A 55 10.75 9.21 7.67
C ARG A 55 10.34 10.67 7.50
N GLU A 56 11.31 11.47 7.12
CA GLU A 56 11.07 12.87 6.77
C GLU A 56 10.31 12.99 5.44
N THR A 57 10.55 12.07 4.49
CA THR A 57 9.91 12.09 3.17
C THR A 57 8.45 11.63 3.24
N LEU A 58 7.57 12.36 2.55
CA LEU A 58 6.17 12.00 2.35
C LEU A 58 6.00 11.00 1.21
N GLY A 59 4.82 10.36 1.11
CA GLY A 59 4.47 9.45 0.01
C GLY A 59 4.67 7.97 0.33
N GLY A 60 5.41 7.64 1.40
CA GLY A 60 5.65 6.26 1.80
C GLY A 60 6.45 5.48 0.75
N VAL A 61 6.51 4.16 0.89
CA VAL A 61 7.28 3.27 0.01
C VAL A 61 6.90 3.42 -1.47
N ALA A 62 5.61 3.57 -1.76
CA ALA A 62 5.13 3.54 -3.14
C ALA A 62 5.45 4.82 -3.94
N TYR A 63 5.53 5.98 -3.29
CA TYR A 63 5.56 7.28 -3.98
C TYR A 63 6.73 8.20 -3.55
N SER A 64 7.65 7.70 -2.71
CA SER A 64 8.89 8.41 -2.39
C SER A 64 10.08 8.04 -3.30
N THR A 65 9.91 7.07 -4.18
CA THR A 65 10.96 6.70 -5.16
C THR A 65 11.26 7.84 -6.12
N LEU A 66 12.53 8.04 -6.42
CA LEU A 66 13.01 9.00 -7.42
C LEU A 66 13.35 8.36 -8.76
N ASP A 67 13.27 7.02 -8.86
CA ASP A 67 13.54 6.33 -10.11
C ASP A 67 12.44 6.60 -11.14
N PRO A 68 12.78 7.25 -12.29
CA PRO A 68 11.79 7.60 -13.30
C PRO A 68 11.20 6.40 -14.03
N SER A 69 11.83 5.22 -13.94
CA SER A 69 11.30 3.97 -14.52
C SER A 69 10.11 3.42 -13.72
N HIS A 70 9.95 3.81 -12.46
CA HIS A 70 8.83 3.39 -11.63
C HIS A 70 7.55 4.13 -12.01
N ARG A 71 6.73 3.49 -12.83
CA ARG A 71 5.45 4.03 -13.31
C ARG A 71 4.28 3.56 -12.45
N LEU A 72 3.21 4.34 -12.49
CA LEU A 72 1.91 3.90 -12.00
C LEU A 72 1.38 2.78 -12.90
N ASN A 73 0.57 1.92 -12.34
CA ASN A 73 -0.16 0.86 -13.05
C ASN A 73 -1.67 1.17 -13.18
N VAL A 74 -2.03 2.41 -12.88
CA VAL A 74 -3.36 3.01 -13.06
C VAL A 74 -3.16 4.30 -13.82
N THR A 75 -4.06 4.59 -14.78
CA THR A 75 -4.03 5.82 -15.57
C THR A 75 -4.24 7.07 -14.71
N ALA A 76 -3.79 8.23 -15.20
CA ALA A 76 -3.95 9.49 -14.50
C ALA A 76 -5.40 9.79 -14.11
N ALA A 77 -6.36 9.50 -15.00
CA ALA A 77 -7.80 9.64 -14.73
C ALA A 77 -8.29 8.80 -13.53
N GLY A 78 -7.61 7.68 -13.21
CA GLY A 78 -7.94 6.85 -12.06
C GLY A 78 -7.28 7.27 -10.75
N MET A 79 -6.41 8.27 -10.73
CA MET A 79 -5.49 8.55 -9.63
C MET A 79 -5.81 9.83 -8.84
N SER A 80 -7.01 10.40 -8.98
CA SER A 80 -7.44 11.51 -8.13
C SER A 80 -7.41 11.13 -6.64
N ALA A 81 -7.02 12.09 -5.79
CA ALA A 81 -7.11 11.98 -4.34
C ALA A 81 -8.54 12.11 -3.79
N PHE A 82 -9.47 12.59 -4.63
CA PHE A 82 -10.84 12.91 -4.25
C PHE A 82 -11.84 12.07 -5.04
N PRO A 83 -12.75 11.34 -4.36
CA PRO A 83 -13.79 10.57 -5.04
C PRO A 83 -14.75 11.42 -5.87
N ASP A 84 -15.10 12.60 -5.35
CA ASP A 84 -16.03 13.58 -5.92
C ASP A 84 -15.41 14.49 -7.00
N ALA A 85 -14.10 14.43 -7.17
CA ALA A 85 -13.35 15.17 -8.20
C ALA A 85 -12.42 14.25 -8.98
N PRO A 86 -12.95 13.33 -9.82
CA PRO A 86 -12.16 12.26 -10.46
C PRO A 86 -11.02 12.78 -11.33
N ASP A 87 -11.16 13.96 -11.93
CA ASP A 87 -10.15 14.55 -12.82
C ASP A 87 -9.11 15.42 -12.09
N HIS A 88 -9.15 15.50 -10.77
CA HIS A 88 -8.30 16.43 -10.00
C HIS A 88 -6.80 16.19 -10.22
N PHE A 89 -6.35 14.95 -10.37
CA PHE A 89 -4.94 14.68 -10.67
C PHE A 89 -4.56 15.08 -12.10
N VAL A 90 -5.45 14.87 -13.07
CA VAL A 90 -5.25 15.28 -14.47
C VAL A 90 -5.12 16.80 -14.52
N HIS A 91 -6.05 17.56 -13.93
CA HIS A 91 -6.00 19.02 -13.87
C HIS A 91 -4.74 19.55 -13.15
N TRP A 92 -4.31 18.88 -12.05
CA TRP A 92 -3.09 19.26 -11.36
C TRP A 92 -1.85 19.10 -12.26
N ARG A 93 -1.79 18.05 -13.08
CA ARG A 93 -0.72 17.84 -14.05
C ARG A 93 -0.71 18.93 -15.13
N GLU A 94 -1.86 19.31 -15.64
CA GLU A 94 -2.01 20.40 -16.63
C GLU A 94 -1.48 21.72 -16.11
N GLN A 95 -1.77 22.07 -14.86
CA GLN A 95 -1.30 23.30 -14.22
C GLN A 95 0.22 23.38 -14.05
N LEU A 96 0.93 22.26 -14.06
CA LEU A 96 2.41 22.24 -14.00
C LEU A 96 3.08 22.47 -15.35
N GLY A 97 2.34 22.78 -16.41
CA GLY A 97 2.88 23.11 -17.74
C GLY A 97 3.25 21.86 -18.56
N GLY A 98 2.71 20.69 -18.20
CA GLY A 98 2.74 19.53 -19.07
C GLY A 98 1.93 19.78 -20.33
N THR A 99 2.41 19.30 -21.49
CA THR A 99 1.55 19.08 -22.68
C THR A 99 0.30 18.37 -22.23
N ALA A 100 -0.88 18.79 -22.75
CA ALA A 100 -2.22 18.35 -22.35
C ALA A 100 -2.18 16.93 -21.77
N SER A 101 -2.39 16.80 -20.45
CA SER A 101 -2.09 15.55 -19.79
C SER A 101 -3.13 14.54 -20.21
N GLU A 102 -2.73 13.62 -21.08
CA GLU A 102 -3.63 12.58 -21.55
C GLU A 102 -4.17 11.83 -20.30
N PRO A 103 -5.50 11.79 -20.12
CA PRO A 103 -6.11 11.09 -18.98
C PRO A 103 -5.69 9.63 -18.88
N ASP A 104 -5.36 9.02 -20.02
CA ASP A 104 -4.92 7.64 -20.15
C ASP A 104 -3.42 7.42 -19.92
N ALA A 105 -2.64 8.49 -19.69
CA ALA A 105 -1.21 8.39 -19.43
C ALA A 105 -0.91 7.78 -18.07
N TYR A 106 0.20 7.06 -17.99
CA TYR A 106 0.72 6.49 -16.75
C TYR A 106 1.82 7.38 -16.20
N ALA A 107 1.53 8.16 -15.17
CA ALA A 107 2.49 9.04 -14.52
C ALA A 107 3.59 8.27 -13.80
N SER A 108 4.73 8.93 -13.50
CA SER A 108 5.73 8.34 -12.61
C SER A 108 5.22 8.32 -11.15
N ARG A 109 5.73 7.39 -10.33
CA ARG A 109 5.40 7.35 -8.90
C ARG A 109 5.89 8.60 -8.17
N ALA A 110 7.04 9.15 -8.56
CA ALA A 110 7.57 10.40 -8.02
C ALA A 110 6.64 11.59 -8.28
N GLU A 111 6.08 11.67 -9.50
CA GLU A 111 5.11 12.72 -9.86
C GLU A 111 3.85 12.63 -9.00
N TYR A 112 3.35 11.42 -8.78
CA TYR A 112 2.20 11.19 -7.92
C TYR A 112 2.48 11.54 -6.44
N GLY A 113 3.70 11.27 -5.95
CA GLY A 113 4.13 11.68 -4.62
C GLY A 113 4.11 13.20 -4.43
N ARG A 114 4.54 13.96 -5.46
CA ARG A 114 4.44 15.43 -5.48
C ARG A 114 2.98 15.91 -5.46
N TYR A 115 2.12 15.24 -6.21
CA TYR A 115 0.69 15.55 -6.21
C TYR A 115 0.07 15.35 -4.82
N LEU A 116 0.32 14.21 -4.15
CA LEU A 116 -0.18 13.98 -2.79
C LEU A 116 0.31 15.03 -1.81
N SER A 117 1.57 15.45 -1.92
CA SER A 117 2.14 16.52 -1.09
C SER A 117 1.45 17.86 -1.34
N ALA A 118 1.15 18.19 -2.60
CA ALA A 118 0.42 19.40 -2.98
C ALA A 118 -1.03 19.39 -2.45
N VAL A 119 -1.71 18.24 -2.53
CA VAL A 119 -3.06 18.02 -1.98
C VAL A 119 -3.07 18.28 -0.48
N LEU A 120 -2.15 17.66 0.26
CA LEU A 120 -2.06 17.83 1.71
C LEU A 120 -1.79 19.27 2.10
N ALA A 121 -0.83 19.94 1.43
CA ALA A 121 -0.52 21.34 1.67
C ALA A 121 -1.72 22.27 1.35
N ALA A 122 -2.49 21.98 0.30
CA ALA A 122 -3.70 22.74 -0.02
C ALA A 122 -4.79 22.57 1.04
N ALA A 123 -4.99 21.34 1.54
CA ALA A 123 -5.92 21.06 2.63
C ALA A 123 -5.54 21.80 3.91
N GLN A 124 -4.25 21.82 4.28
CA GLN A 124 -3.75 22.57 5.45
C GLN A 124 -4.00 24.07 5.34
N ARG A 125 -3.76 24.67 4.17
CA ARG A 125 -4.00 26.11 3.97
C ARG A 125 -5.48 26.50 4.12
N ARG A 126 -6.39 25.63 3.72
CA ARG A 126 -7.84 25.86 3.81
C ARG A 126 -8.40 25.61 5.22
N ALA A 127 -7.72 24.84 6.04
CA ALA A 127 -8.22 24.37 7.32
C ALA A 127 -8.05 25.38 8.48
N ALA A 128 -7.16 26.39 8.36
CA ALA A 128 -6.89 27.36 9.44
C ALA A 128 -8.10 28.26 9.74
N PRO A 129 -8.29 28.74 10.98
CA PRO A 129 -7.52 28.47 12.21
C PRO A 129 -8.09 27.36 13.11
N ALA A 130 -9.31 26.89 12.86
CA ALA A 130 -10.02 25.94 13.74
C ALA A 130 -9.46 24.52 13.70
N LEU A 131 -8.85 24.16 12.57
CA LEU A 131 -8.26 22.85 12.31
C LEU A 131 -6.75 23.00 12.16
N SER A 132 -5.98 22.09 12.79
CA SER A 132 -4.53 22.05 12.62
C SER A 132 -4.09 20.65 12.20
N LEU A 133 -3.10 20.59 11.31
CA LEU A 133 -2.35 19.37 11.02
C LEU A 133 -0.88 19.63 11.34
N GLU A 134 -0.38 18.97 12.36
CA GLU A 134 1.01 18.97 12.73
C GLU A 134 1.68 17.72 12.17
N ARG A 135 2.90 17.87 11.68
CA ARG A 135 3.70 16.74 11.20
C ARG A 135 4.87 16.53 12.13
N LEU A 136 5.00 15.28 12.60
CA LEU A 136 6.06 14.86 13.49
C LEU A 136 6.87 13.73 12.84
N VAL A 137 8.19 13.93 12.71
CA VAL A 137 9.10 12.86 12.30
C VAL A 137 9.49 12.08 13.56
N ALA A 138 8.79 10.98 13.78
CA ALA A 138 8.99 10.11 14.93
C ALA A 138 8.51 8.69 14.63
N GLU A 139 9.18 7.71 15.22
CA GLU A 139 8.74 6.32 15.20
C GLU A 139 7.81 6.07 16.39
N VAL A 140 6.63 5.54 16.12
CA VAL A 140 5.71 5.05 17.15
C VAL A 140 6.10 3.64 17.51
N ALA A 141 6.59 3.46 18.75
CA ALA A 141 7.06 2.17 19.26
C ALA A 141 5.91 1.32 19.83
N ALA A 142 4.92 1.96 20.44
CA ALA A 142 3.76 1.28 20.99
C ALA A 142 2.50 2.13 20.87
N VAL A 143 1.34 1.45 20.79
CA VAL A 143 0.02 2.06 20.84
C VAL A 143 -0.80 1.35 21.92
N GLU A 144 -1.32 2.12 22.86
CA GLU A 144 -2.04 1.66 24.05
C GLU A 144 -3.44 2.26 24.05
N PRO A 145 -4.45 1.57 23.49
CA PRO A 145 -5.84 2.05 23.53
C PRO A 145 -6.43 1.93 24.94
N ALA A 146 -6.95 3.04 25.46
CA ALA A 146 -7.76 3.11 26.67
C ALA A 146 -9.25 3.24 26.32
N HIS A 147 -10.10 3.45 27.32
CA HIS A 147 -11.54 3.61 27.14
C HIS A 147 -11.89 4.94 26.45
N ASP A 148 -11.22 6.02 26.84
CA ASP A 148 -11.50 7.40 26.46
C ASP A 148 -10.43 8.05 25.57
N HIS A 149 -9.24 7.44 25.45
CA HIS A 149 -8.14 7.93 24.65
C HIS A 149 -7.26 6.78 24.10
N VAL A 150 -6.27 7.14 23.30
CA VAL A 150 -5.21 6.25 22.81
C VAL A 150 -3.86 6.92 23.08
N THR A 151 -2.97 6.22 23.78
CA THR A 151 -1.60 6.69 24.01
C THR A 151 -0.65 6.10 22.94
N LEU A 152 0.07 6.97 22.24
CA LEU A 152 1.12 6.59 21.29
C LEU A 152 2.49 6.86 21.92
N ARG A 153 3.28 5.83 22.22
CA ARG A 153 4.64 5.96 22.74
C ARG A 153 5.64 6.06 21.61
N LEU A 154 6.51 7.03 21.68
CA LEU A 154 7.54 7.29 20.67
C LEU A 154 8.85 6.58 21.03
N ALA A 155 9.55 6.02 20.02
CA ALA A 155 10.82 5.33 20.20
C ALA A 155 11.91 6.24 20.77
N GLY A 156 11.89 7.54 20.44
CA GLY A 156 12.79 8.56 20.99
C GLY A 156 12.43 9.08 22.39
N GLY A 157 11.43 8.48 23.05
CA GLY A 157 10.88 8.94 24.31
C GLY A 157 9.68 9.89 24.12
N GLY A 158 8.89 10.04 25.19
CA GLY A 158 7.64 10.79 25.16
C GLY A 158 6.44 10.00 24.65
N ALA A 159 5.28 10.62 24.74
CA ALA A 159 4.01 10.05 24.29
C ALA A 159 3.08 11.12 23.74
N ILE A 160 2.13 10.71 22.90
CA ILE A 160 1.04 11.51 22.40
C ILE A 160 -0.25 10.87 22.85
N GLU A 161 -1.09 11.62 23.50
CA GLU A 161 -2.47 11.23 23.77
C GLU A 161 -3.39 11.74 22.67
N ALA A 162 -4.28 10.88 22.20
CA ALA A 162 -5.22 11.20 21.12
C ALA A 162 -6.60 10.60 21.42
N ASP A 163 -7.64 11.30 21.03
CA ASP A 163 -9.01 10.78 21.13
C ASP A 163 -9.24 9.61 20.15
N ILE A 164 -8.60 9.70 18.98
CA ILE A 164 -8.65 8.64 17.96
C ILE A 164 -7.25 8.46 17.37
N ALA A 165 -6.82 7.22 17.17
CA ALA A 165 -5.62 6.86 16.44
C ALA A 165 -5.98 6.11 15.14
N VAL A 166 -5.42 6.57 14.01
CA VAL A 166 -5.57 5.94 12.70
C VAL A 166 -4.21 5.39 12.27
N LEU A 167 -4.10 4.06 12.21
CA LEU A 167 -2.87 3.39 11.79
C LEU A 167 -2.89 3.21 10.27
N ALA A 168 -2.29 4.16 9.55
CA ALA A 168 -2.14 4.16 8.11
C ALA A 168 -0.84 3.43 7.68
N LEU A 169 -0.66 2.19 8.14
CA LEU A 169 0.59 1.42 8.04
C LEU A 169 1.00 1.07 6.60
N GLY A 170 0.07 1.14 5.65
CA GLY A 170 0.31 0.73 4.28
C GLY A 170 0.60 -0.77 4.16
N ASN A 171 1.39 -1.14 3.15
CA ASN A 171 1.91 -2.50 3.02
C ASN A 171 2.95 -2.76 4.10
N LEU A 172 2.88 -3.93 4.74
CA LEU A 172 3.93 -4.36 5.67
C LEU A 172 5.22 -4.66 4.87
N PRO A 173 6.40 -4.32 5.40
CA PRO A 173 7.67 -4.60 4.74
C PRO A 173 7.81 -6.05 4.33
N ALA A 174 8.50 -6.30 3.22
CA ALA A 174 8.85 -7.63 2.83
C ALA A 174 9.73 -8.29 3.90
N ALA A 175 9.54 -9.59 4.10
CA ALA A 175 10.40 -10.43 4.91
C ALA A 175 11.08 -11.46 4.01
N ALA A 176 12.16 -12.07 4.47
CA ALA A 176 12.79 -13.16 3.73
C ALA A 176 11.72 -14.23 3.42
N PRO A 177 11.62 -14.67 2.16
CA PRO A 177 10.66 -15.72 1.82
C PRO A 177 10.96 -17.01 2.58
N PRO A 178 9.96 -17.89 2.80
CA PRO A 178 10.19 -19.17 3.45
C PRO A 178 11.33 -19.97 2.80
N GLY A 179 12.28 -20.41 3.62
CA GLY A 179 13.49 -21.10 3.19
C GLY A 179 14.70 -20.21 2.90
N TYR A 180 14.56 -18.87 3.06
CA TYR A 180 15.67 -17.93 2.86
C TYR A 180 15.93 -17.07 4.11
N GLU A 181 15.40 -17.45 5.26
CA GLU A 181 15.52 -16.71 6.52
C GLU A 181 16.98 -16.53 6.93
N GLU A 182 17.82 -17.57 6.72
CA GLU A 182 19.25 -17.53 7.01
C GLU A 182 20.05 -16.58 6.10
N LEU A 183 19.45 -16.16 4.97
CA LEU A 183 20.07 -15.20 4.06
C LEU A 183 19.69 -13.76 4.36
N ALA A 184 18.79 -13.50 5.31
CA ALA A 184 18.29 -12.15 5.58
C ALA A 184 19.39 -11.13 5.86
N ASP A 185 20.45 -11.56 6.56
CA ASP A 185 21.62 -10.73 6.89
C ASP A 185 22.78 -10.89 5.90
N HIS A 186 22.60 -11.61 4.81
CA HIS A 186 23.66 -11.83 3.85
C HIS A 186 23.92 -10.56 3.02
N PRO A 187 25.18 -10.09 2.85
CA PRO A 187 25.49 -8.82 2.17
C PRO A 187 25.06 -8.78 0.69
N ARG A 188 24.90 -9.93 0.04
CA ARG A 188 24.38 -10.05 -1.33
C ARG A 188 22.90 -10.40 -1.41
N PHE A 189 22.15 -10.33 -0.28
CA PHE A 189 20.71 -10.56 -0.26
C PHE A 189 19.98 -9.30 0.16
N ILE A 190 19.01 -8.86 -0.64
CA ILE A 190 18.13 -7.73 -0.33
C ILE A 190 16.76 -8.28 0.01
N CYS A 191 16.43 -8.20 1.30
CA CYS A 191 15.16 -8.71 1.81
C CYS A 191 13.96 -7.83 1.41
N ASP A 192 14.12 -6.50 1.47
CA ASP A 192 13.11 -5.52 1.05
C ASP A 192 13.77 -4.42 0.20
N PRO A 193 13.60 -4.44 -1.14
CA PRO A 193 14.24 -3.49 -2.03
C PRO A 193 13.73 -2.05 -1.90
N TRP A 194 12.67 -1.84 -1.11
CA TRP A 194 12.05 -0.53 -0.90
C TRP A 194 12.55 0.18 0.37
N LEU A 195 13.43 -0.45 1.14
CA LEU A 195 14.05 0.20 2.29
C LEU A 195 14.98 1.33 1.83
N PRO A 196 15.14 2.39 2.65
CA PRO A 196 16.08 3.47 2.36
C PRO A 196 17.50 2.94 2.14
N GLY A 197 18.17 3.39 1.08
CA GLY A 197 19.52 2.98 0.72
C GLY A 197 19.63 1.71 -0.13
N GLU A 198 18.55 0.92 -0.27
CA GLU A 198 18.63 -0.34 -1.02
C GLU A 198 18.71 -0.12 -2.54
N ILE A 199 18.08 0.92 -3.08
CA ILE A 199 18.20 1.26 -4.50
C ILE A 199 19.63 1.66 -4.83
N GLU A 200 20.29 2.42 -3.98
CA GLU A 200 21.70 2.79 -4.11
C GLU A 200 22.60 1.57 -3.98
N ARG A 201 22.29 0.65 -3.09
CA ARG A 201 22.99 -0.61 -2.92
C ARG A 201 22.83 -1.52 -4.14
N ILE A 202 21.63 -1.57 -4.73
CA ILE A 202 21.34 -2.27 -5.99
C ILE A 202 22.17 -1.67 -7.14
N ALA A 203 22.24 -0.34 -7.21
CA ALA A 203 23.01 0.37 -8.23
C ALA A 203 24.53 0.13 -8.08
N ALA A 204 25.02 0.01 -6.86
CA ALA A 204 26.44 -0.22 -6.54
C ALA A 204 26.86 -1.70 -6.57
N ALA A 205 25.92 -2.64 -6.75
CA ALA A 205 26.25 -4.07 -6.82
C ALA A 205 27.23 -4.35 -7.95
N GLY A 206 28.27 -5.14 -7.68
CA GLY A 206 29.33 -5.50 -8.63
C GLY A 206 28.81 -6.13 -9.92
N GLU A 207 29.68 -6.29 -10.92
CA GLU A 207 29.37 -7.03 -12.14
C GLU A 207 29.01 -8.48 -11.83
N GLY A 208 28.07 -9.04 -12.58
CA GLY A 208 27.60 -10.42 -12.43
C GLY A 208 26.09 -10.53 -12.42
N PRO A 209 25.55 -11.74 -12.49
CA PRO A 209 24.12 -12.01 -12.54
C PRO A 209 23.40 -11.53 -11.28
N VAL A 210 22.17 -11.03 -11.44
CA VAL A 210 21.27 -10.66 -10.32
C VAL A 210 20.06 -11.57 -10.37
N LEU A 211 19.75 -12.19 -9.23
CA LEU A 211 18.51 -12.94 -9.04
C LEU A 211 17.40 -12.04 -8.51
N LEU A 212 16.22 -12.15 -9.13
CA LEU A 212 14.97 -11.55 -8.71
C LEU A 212 14.02 -12.66 -8.24
N ILE A 213 13.76 -12.78 -6.95
CA ILE A 213 12.86 -13.79 -6.40
C ILE A 213 11.43 -13.27 -6.47
N GLY A 214 10.64 -13.80 -7.40
CA GLY A 214 9.29 -13.31 -7.71
C GLY A 214 9.17 -12.83 -9.15
N SER A 215 7.94 -12.70 -9.64
CA SER A 215 7.63 -12.24 -11.00
C SER A 215 6.48 -11.23 -11.06
N GLY A 216 6.17 -10.57 -9.93
CA GLY A 216 5.15 -9.52 -9.83
C GLY A 216 5.66 -8.14 -10.24
N LEU A 217 4.85 -7.10 -9.96
CA LEU A 217 5.22 -5.71 -10.29
C LEU A 217 6.48 -5.23 -9.55
N THR A 218 6.79 -5.75 -8.37
CA THR A 218 8.05 -5.44 -7.66
C THR A 218 9.24 -5.94 -8.47
N MET A 219 9.18 -7.16 -9.02
CA MET A 219 10.22 -7.67 -9.91
C MET A 219 10.37 -6.81 -11.16
N VAL A 220 9.25 -6.38 -11.74
CA VAL A 220 9.26 -5.49 -12.92
C VAL A 220 9.96 -4.17 -12.60
N ASP A 221 9.61 -3.51 -11.50
CA ASP A 221 10.25 -2.26 -11.08
C ASP A 221 11.77 -2.44 -10.87
N MET A 222 12.16 -3.52 -10.17
CA MET A 222 13.59 -3.82 -9.93
C MET A 222 14.34 -4.17 -11.22
N ALA A 223 13.72 -4.92 -12.12
CA ALA A 223 14.33 -5.25 -13.41
C ALA A 223 14.59 -4.00 -14.27
N LEU A 224 13.65 -3.04 -14.26
CA LEU A 224 13.81 -1.77 -14.99
C LEU A 224 14.88 -0.88 -14.36
N SER A 225 14.94 -0.78 -13.03
CA SER A 225 16.01 -0.07 -12.31
C SER A 225 17.38 -0.68 -12.63
N LEU A 226 17.51 -2.00 -12.52
CA LEU A 226 18.74 -2.73 -12.84
C LEU A 226 19.14 -2.56 -14.30
N ALA A 227 18.20 -2.64 -15.24
CA ALA A 227 18.47 -2.45 -16.65
C ALA A 227 19.01 -1.04 -16.97
N ARG A 228 18.67 -0.05 -16.14
CA ARG A 228 19.17 1.32 -16.23
C ARG A 228 20.55 1.48 -15.61
N PHE A 229 20.76 0.91 -14.41
CA PHE A 229 22.04 1.01 -13.69
C PHE A 229 23.13 0.12 -14.29
N ARG A 230 22.72 -1.00 -14.88
CA ARG A 230 23.60 -2.06 -15.39
C ARG A 230 23.12 -2.49 -16.77
N PRO A 231 23.36 -1.69 -17.82
CA PRO A 231 22.80 -1.91 -19.15
C PRO A 231 23.15 -3.27 -19.77
N ASP A 232 24.29 -3.89 -19.41
CA ASP A 232 24.71 -5.21 -19.91
C ASP A 232 24.52 -6.34 -18.86
N GLY A 233 23.93 -6.05 -17.72
CA GLY A 233 23.75 -7.01 -16.63
C GLY A 233 22.75 -8.11 -16.96
N ARG A 234 23.08 -9.37 -16.62
CA ARG A 234 22.18 -10.52 -16.69
C ARG A 234 21.24 -10.53 -15.50
N LEU A 235 19.94 -10.63 -15.74
CA LEU A 235 18.88 -10.69 -14.73
C LEU A 235 18.18 -12.05 -14.83
N ILE A 236 18.00 -12.71 -13.69
CA ILE A 236 17.34 -14.00 -13.60
C ILE A 236 16.14 -13.84 -12.67
N ALA A 237 14.93 -13.93 -13.20
CA ALA A 237 13.70 -13.87 -12.39
C ALA A 237 13.15 -15.28 -12.20
N ILE A 238 12.91 -15.67 -10.94
CA ILE A 238 12.37 -16.99 -10.63
C ILE A 238 11.13 -16.83 -9.76
N SER A 239 10.04 -17.48 -10.14
CA SER A 239 8.82 -17.55 -9.33
C SER A 239 8.12 -18.88 -9.52
N ARG A 240 7.34 -19.31 -8.52
CA ARG A 240 6.64 -20.60 -8.51
C ARG A 240 5.86 -20.92 -9.80
N SER A 241 5.42 -19.93 -10.56
CA SER A 241 4.62 -20.15 -11.79
C SER A 241 5.23 -19.54 -13.03
N GLY A 242 6.30 -18.76 -12.95
CA GLY A 242 6.84 -18.02 -14.09
C GLY A 242 5.86 -17.03 -14.75
N LEU A 243 4.75 -16.68 -14.08
CA LEU A 243 3.75 -15.77 -14.67
C LEU A 243 4.16 -14.31 -14.44
N LEU A 244 4.12 -13.52 -15.51
CA LEU A 244 4.29 -12.06 -15.48
C LEU A 244 2.94 -11.34 -15.43
N PRO A 245 2.87 -10.15 -14.80
CA PRO A 245 1.73 -9.25 -14.94
C PRO A 245 1.40 -9.00 -16.41
N ARG A 246 0.13 -8.98 -16.75
CA ARG A 246 -0.30 -8.65 -18.12
C ARG A 246 -0.14 -7.15 -18.40
N ALA A 247 -0.11 -6.78 -19.66
CA ALA A 247 -0.09 -5.37 -20.08
C ALA A 247 -1.51 -4.79 -20.15
N HIS A 248 -1.63 -3.51 -19.83
CA HIS A 248 -2.75 -2.69 -20.33
C HIS A 248 -2.66 -2.55 -21.85
N LEU A 249 -3.77 -2.29 -22.50
CA LEU A 249 -3.77 -1.91 -23.91
C LEU A 249 -3.59 -0.39 -24.00
N PRO A 250 -2.87 0.11 -25.02
CA PRO A 250 -2.82 1.55 -25.32
C PRO A 250 -4.24 2.07 -25.63
N GLY A 251 -4.55 3.29 -25.20
CA GLY A 251 -5.86 3.92 -25.43
C GLY A 251 -7.00 3.18 -24.74
N CYS A 252 -6.77 2.64 -23.55
CA CYS A 252 -7.74 1.82 -22.85
C CYS A 252 -8.99 2.64 -22.50
N VAL A 253 -10.10 2.30 -23.13
CA VAL A 253 -11.43 2.91 -22.92
C VAL A 253 -11.84 2.68 -21.47
N ALA A 254 -12.47 3.71 -20.88
CA ALA A 254 -13.04 3.63 -19.53
C ALA A 254 -13.85 2.34 -19.31
N PRO A 255 -13.76 1.76 -18.09
CA PRO A 255 -14.48 0.52 -17.77
C PRO A 255 -15.96 0.66 -18.11
N ARG A 256 -16.47 -0.21 -18.95
CA ARG A 256 -17.92 -0.32 -19.14
C ARG A 256 -18.45 -1.34 -18.13
N PRO A 257 -19.47 -1.00 -17.33
CA PRO A 257 -20.16 -1.99 -16.53
C PRO A 257 -20.59 -3.14 -17.44
N VAL A 258 -20.17 -4.35 -17.14
CA VAL A 258 -20.66 -5.53 -17.84
C VAL A 258 -21.85 -6.03 -17.04
N PRO A 259 -23.09 -5.89 -17.54
CA PRO A 259 -24.31 -6.18 -16.76
C PRO A 259 -24.32 -7.56 -16.13
N THR A 260 -23.75 -8.57 -16.81
CA THR A 260 -23.63 -9.95 -16.30
C THR A 260 -22.62 -10.11 -15.14
N LEU A 261 -21.77 -9.12 -14.87
CA LEU A 261 -20.81 -9.14 -13.76
C LEU A 261 -21.40 -8.54 -12.48
N VAL A 262 -22.56 -7.89 -12.59
CA VAL A 262 -23.22 -7.20 -11.45
C VAL A 262 -24.35 -8.06 -10.87
N ASP A 263 -24.58 -9.25 -11.43
CA ASP A 263 -25.60 -10.17 -10.92
C ASP A 263 -25.21 -10.63 -9.50
N PRO A 264 -25.99 -10.26 -8.47
CA PRO A 264 -25.68 -10.61 -7.08
C PRO A 264 -25.77 -12.11 -6.80
N ASN A 265 -26.38 -12.89 -7.70
CA ASN A 265 -26.53 -14.33 -7.56
C ASN A 265 -25.32 -15.12 -8.08
N VAL A 266 -24.43 -14.49 -8.86
CA VAL A 266 -23.21 -15.12 -9.35
C VAL A 266 -22.11 -14.96 -8.31
N SER A 267 -21.47 -16.07 -7.94
CA SER A 267 -20.39 -16.03 -6.96
C SER A 267 -19.15 -15.30 -7.50
N PHE A 268 -18.41 -14.64 -6.63
CA PHE A 268 -17.15 -13.99 -7.01
C PHE A 268 -16.16 -14.96 -7.68
N VAL A 269 -16.09 -16.19 -7.18
CA VAL A 269 -15.22 -17.23 -7.73
C VAL A 269 -15.59 -17.56 -9.17
N GLU A 270 -16.88 -17.68 -9.46
CA GLU A 270 -17.39 -17.94 -10.81
C GLU A 270 -17.09 -16.76 -11.76
N LEU A 271 -17.25 -15.52 -11.30
CA LEU A 271 -16.89 -14.33 -12.08
C LEU A 271 -15.42 -14.35 -12.48
N ILE A 272 -14.54 -14.70 -11.53
CA ILE A 272 -13.12 -14.82 -11.80
C ILE A 272 -12.82 -15.96 -12.79
N ASP A 273 -13.45 -17.11 -12.65
CA ASP A 273 -13.28 -18.24 -13.58
C ASP A 273 -13.70 -17.87 -15.01
N ARG A 274 -14.76 -17.09 -15.17
CA ARG A 274 -15.19 -16.55 -16.48
C ARG A 274 -14.14 -15.60 -17.09
N VAL A 275 -13.56 -14.70 -16.28
CA VAL A 275 -12.47 -13.81 -16.72
C VAL A 275 -11.26 -14.61 -17.18
N LEU A 276 -10.84 -15.61 -16.38
CA LEU A 276 -9.68 -16.44 -16.68
C LEU A 276 -9.91 -17.31 -17.94
N LEU A 277 -11.14 -17.76 -18.17
CA LEU A 277 -11.50 -18.49 -19.38
C LEU A 277 -11.40 -17.58 -20.62
N GLU A 278 -11.96 -16.38 -20.58
CA GLU A 278 -11.83 -15.39 -21.67
C GLU A 278 -10.37 -15.07 -21.99
N ALA A 279 -9.53 -14.93 -20.95
CA ALA A 279 -8.11 -14.68 -21.12
C ALA A 279 -7.37 -15.86 -21.79
N ARG A 280 -7.73 -17.11 -21.42
CA ARG A 280 -7.16 -18.33 -22.03
C ARG A 280 -7.57 -18.48 -23.50
N ASN A 281 -8.78 -18.08 -23.86
CA ASN A 281 -9.29 -18.10 -25.23
C ASN A 281 -8.71 -16.97 -26.11
N GLY A 282 -7.77 -16.17 -25.60
CA GLY A 282 -7.14 -15.07 -26.35
C GLY A 282 -8.02 -13.85 -26.57
N SER A 283 -9.23 -13.84 -26.01
CA SER A 283 -10.16 -12.72 -26.12
C SER A 283 -9.64 -11.49 -25.37
N ALA A 284 -9.60 -10.32 -26.02
CA ALA A 284 -9.23 -9.06 -25.35
C ALA A 284 -10.26 -8.60 -24.30
N ARG A 285 -11.49 -9.17 -24.35
CA ARG A 285 -12.64 -8.80 -23.50
C ARG A 285 -12.38 -9.01 -21.99
N TRP A 286 -11.51 -9.95 -21.61
CA TRP A 286 -11.18 -10.17 -20.20
C TRP A 286 -10.74 -8.88 -19.49
N ARG A 287 -10.08 -7.93 -20.20
CA ARG A 287 -9.64 -6.66 -19.60
C ARG A 287 -10.82 -5.81 -19.16
N GLN A 288 -11.83 -5.69 -20.02
CA GLN A 288 -13.07 -4.97 -19.68
C GLN A 288 -13.81 -5.63 -18.52
N MET A 289 -13.78 -6.98 -18.46
CA MET A 289 -14.39 -7.73 -17.35
C MET A 289 -13.64 -7.46 -16.04
N VAL A 290 -12.30 -7.49 -16.03
CA VAL A 290 -11.49 -7.14 -14.84
C VAL A 290 -11.81 -5.72 -14.37
N ASP A 291 -11.87 -4.76 -15.28
CA ASP A 291 -12.11 -3.36 -14.94
C ASP A 291 -13.57 -3.15 -14.48
N GLY A 292 -14.53 -3.87 -15.10
CA GLY A 292 -15.94 -3.86 -14.68
C GLY A 292 -16.21 -4.54 -13.34
N LEU A 293 -15.36 -5.48 -12.89
CA LEU A 293 -15.46 -6.10 -11.57
C LEU A 293 -14.97 -5.20 -10.45
N ARG A 294 -14.07 -4.26 -10.72
CA ARG A 294 -13.43 -3.43 -9.71
C ARG A 294 -14.41 -2.76 -8.74
N PRO A 295 -15.49 -2.08 -9.18
CA PRO A 295 -16.42 -1.41 -8.28
C PRO A 295 -17.20 -2.37 -7.37
N VAL A 296 -17.36 -3.62 -7.77
CA VAL A 296 -18.18 -4.61 -7.05
C VAL A 296 -17.36 -5.66 -6.29
N THR A 297 -16.05 -5.71 -6.51
CA THR A 297 -15.14 -6.73 -5.92
C THR A 297 -15.26 -6.80 -4.41
N GLN A 298 -15.21 -5.66 -3.71
CA GLN A 298 -15.30 -5.63 -2.24
C GLN A 298 -16.63 -6.17 -1.73
N ALA A 299 -17.74 -5.83 -2.38
CA ALA A 299 -19.07 -6.32 -2.01
C ALA A 299 -19.19 -7.84 -2.21
N HIS A 300 -18.69 -8.35 -3.34
CA HIS A 300 -18.64 -9.79 -3.60
C HIS A 300 -17.73 -10.52 -2.62
N TRP A 301 -16.54 -9.97 -2.32
CA TRP A 301 -15.61 -10.57 -1.37
C TRP A 301 -16.21 -10.72 0.02
N ARG A 302 -16.91 -9.69 0.51
CA ARG A 302 -17.57 -9.72 1.83
C ARG A 302 -18.65 -10.79 1.95
N ARG A 303 -19.28 -11.18 0.84
CA ARG A 303 -20.32 -12.24 0.80
C ARG A 303 -19.74 -13.65 0.82
N LEU A 304 -18.45 -13.83 0.49
CA LEU A 304 -17.82 -15.14 0.51
C LEU A 304 -17.69 -15.68 1.93
N SER A 305 -17.95 -16.96 2.10
CA SER A 305 -17.60 -17.68 3.33
C SER A 305 -16.08 -17.73 3.53
N PHE A 306 -15.67 -18.10 4.73
CA PHE A 306 -14.25 -18.31 5.02
C PHE A 306 -13.60 -19.33 4.07
N GLU A 307 -14.27 -20.46 3.86
CA GLU A 307 -13.81 -21.55 2.98
C GLU A 307 -13.71 -21.10 1.53
N GLN A 308 -14.69 -20.33 1.05
CA GLN A 308 -14.67 -19.79 -0.31
C GLN A 308 -13.50 -18.81 -0.52
N ARG A 309 -13.21 -17.95 0.47
CA ARG A 309 -12.04 -17.07 0.44
C ARG A 309 -10.74 -17.86 0.47
N ALA A 310 -10.64 -18.90 1.30
CA ALA A 310 -9.48 -19.79 1.37
C ALA A 310 -9.21 -20.48 0.03
N VAL A 311 -10.24 -21.06 -0.57
CA VAL A 311 -10.18 -21.69 -1.91
C VAL A 311 -9.74 -20.68 -2.97
N PHE A 312 -10.32 -19.49 -2.98
CA PHE A 312 -9.91 -18.44 -3.91
C PHE A 312 -8.43 -18.08 -3.75
N MET A 313 -7.96 -17.83 -2.53
CA MET A 313 -6.56 -17.46 -2.26
C MET A 313 -5.58 -18.56 -2.67
N THR A 314 -5.95 -19.83 -2.48
CA THR A 314 -5.09 -20.96 -2.81
C THR A 314 -5.05 -21.27 -4.31
N MET A 315 -6.22 -21.23 -4.96
CA MET A 315 -6.38 -21.80 -6.30
C MET A 315 -6.40 -20.74 -7.41
N ARG A 316 -6.84 -19.51 -7.13
CA ARG A 316 -7.17 -18.52 -8.16
C ARG A 316 -6.45 -17.18 -8.02
N HIS A 317 -6.13 -16.78 -6.80
CA HIS A 317 -5.52 -15.47 -6.51
C HIS A 317 -4.33 -15.16 -7.42
N ARG A 318 -3.43 -16.12 -7.66
CA ARG A 318 -2.25 -15.89 -8.48
C ARG A 318 -2.58 -15.62 -9.94
N ALA A 319 -3.45 -16.43 -10.55
CA ALA A 319 -3.91 -16.21 -11.92
C ALA A 319 -4.72 -14.91 -12.04
N TRP A 320 -5.56 -14.62 -11.05
CA TRP A 320 -6.28 -13.35 -10.98
C TRP A 320 -5.32 -12.16 -10.90
N SER A 321 -4.34 -12.22 -9.99
CA SER A 321 -3.41 -11.12 -9.71
C SER A 321 -2.65 -10.64 -10.96
N VAL A 322 -2.19 -11.55 -11.83
CA VAL A 322 -1.46 -11.16 -13.06
C VAL A 322 -2.36 -10.49 -14.10
N HIS A 323 -3.68 -10.74 -14.06
CA HIS A 323 -4.66 -10.08 -14.94
C HIS A 323 -5.17 -8.77 -14.33
N ARG A 324 -5.20 -8.67 -13.01
CA ARG A 324 -5.69 -7.51 -12.27
C ARG A 324 -4.63 -6.41 -12.13
N HIS A 325 -3.43 -6.79 -11.70
CA HIS A 325 -2.31 -5.86 -11.49
C HIS A 325 -1.42 -5.81 -12.73
N ARG A 326 -1.91 -5.06 -13.73
CA ARG A 326 -1.29 -4.99 -15.06
C ARG A 326 -0.15 -3.97 -15.10
N MET A 327 0.76 -4.14 -16.05
CA MET A 327 1.81 -3.17 -16.37
C MET A 327 1.27 -2.07 -17.28
N ALA A 328 1.77 -0.83 -17.13
CA ALA A 328 1.61 0.20 -18.14
C ALA A 328 2.18 -0.29 -19.49
N PRO A 329 1.62 0.14 -20.65
CA PRO A 329 2.07 -0.34 -21.97
C PRO A 329 3.57 -0.14 -22.22
N GLU A 330 4.11 1.02 -21.84
CA GLU A 330 5.53 1.32 -21.98
C GLU A 330 6.43 0.46 -21.07
N VAL A 331 5.95 0.13 -19.86
CA VAL A 331 6.64 -0.79 -18.95
C VAL A 331 6.66 -2.20 -19.53
N ALA A 332 5.53 -2.67 -20.06
CA ALA A 332 5.42 -3.98 -20.68
C ALA A 332 6.29 -4.11 -21.92
N ALA A 333 6.38 -3.07 -22.77
CA ALA A 333 7.27 -3.03 -23.92
C ALA A 333 8.72 -3.19 -23.48
N ARG A 334 9.16 -2.45 -22.45
CA ARG A 334 10.54 -2.52 -21.95
C ARG A 334 10.87 -3.88 -21.35
N VAL A 335 9.95 -4.49 -20.60
CA VAL A 335 10.13 -5.87 -20.10
C VAL A 335 10.23 -6.86 -21.25
N SER A 336 9.43 -6.70 -22.30
CA SER A 336 9.47 -7.55 -23.49
C SER A 336 10.83 -7.44 -24.23
N GLU A 337 11.41 -6.24 -24.32
CA GLU A 337 12.76 -6.03 -24.88
C GLU A 337 13.83 -6.75 -24.05
N LEU A 338 13.75 -6.70 -22.72
CA LEU A 338 14.70 -7.38 -21.84
C LEU A 338 14.63 -8.92 -22.00
N LEU A 339 13.41 -9.45 -22.15
CA LEU A 339 13.21 -10.89 -22.42
C LEU A 339 13.71 -11.28 -23.81
N ALA A 340 13.36 -10.51 -24.85
CA ALA A 340 13.75 -10.81 -26.23
C ALA A 340 15.26 -10.73 -26.46
N SER A 341 15.94 -9.84 -25.72
CA SER A 341 17.43 -9.74 -25.79
C SER A 341 18.15 -10.77 -24.92
N GLY A 342 17.44 -11.60 -24.16
CA GLY A 342 18.04 -12.56 -23.23
C GLY A 342 18.65 -11.92 -21.97
N ARG A 343 18.46 -10.61 -21.77
CA ARG A 343 18.96 -9.91 -20.56
C ARG A 343 18.15 -10.23 -19.32
N LEU A 344 16.87 -10.50 -19.47
CA LEU A 344 15.99 -11.00 -18.42
C LEU A 344 15.56 -12.42 -18.78
N GLU A 345 15.93 -13.35 -17.94
CA GLU A 345 15.46 -14.74 -18.01
C GLU A 345 14.35 -14.97 -17.00
N LEU A 346 13.29 -15.67 -17.41
CA LEU A 346 12.16 -15.98 -16.53
C LEU A 346 12.02 -17.47 -16.36
N HIS A 347 12.16 -17.93 -15.13
CA HIS A 347 12.06 -19.33 -14.77
C HIS A 347 10.87 -19.60 -13.85
N SER A 348 10.27 -20.80 -13.96
CA SER A 348 9.28 -21.31 -13.01
C SER A 348 9.95 -22.24 -12.01
N GLY A 349 9.60 -22.11 -10.75
CA GLY A 349 10.12 -22.93 -9.66
C GLY A 349 10.40 -22.14 -8.39
N VAL A 350 11.10 -22.79 -7.47
CA VAL A 350 11.65 -22.17 -6.26
C VAL A 350 13.17 -22.12 -6.45
N PRO A 351 13.81 -20.94 -6.37
CA PRO A 351 15.26 -20.84 -6.54
C PRO A 351 15.99 -21.55 -5.40
N GLU A 352 16.99 -22.35 -5.76
CA GLU A 352 17.88 -22.98 -4.77
C GLU A 352 19.10 -22.09 -4.59
N LEU A 353 19.16 -21.39 -3.45
CA LEU A 353 20.23 -20.48 -3.09
C LEU A 353 21.11 -21.10 -2.00
N THR A 354 22.41 -21.14 -2.26
CA THR A 354 23.40 -21.67 -1.32
C THR A 354 24.43 -20.59 -0.98
N ARG A 355 24.67 -20.39 0.31
CA ARG A 355 25.80 -19.62 0.80
C ARG A 355 27.03 -20.50 0.79
N VAL A 356 28.06 -20.12 0.00
CA VAL A 356 29.33 -20.87 -0.06
C VAL A 356 30.47 -20.09 0.62
N ALA A 357 31.60 -20.78 0.80
CA ALA A 357 32.80 -20.18 1.40
C ALA A 357 33.20 -18.87 0.70
N GLY A 358 33.74 -17.91 1.48
CA GLY A 358 34.10 -16.58 0.98
C GLY A 358 32.94 -15.61 0.83
N GLY A 359 31.76 -15.93 1.39
CA GLY A 359 30.58 -15.02 1.38
C GLY A 359 29.93 -14.91 -0.01
N ARG A 360 30.14 -15.90 -0.87
CA ARG A 360 29.48 -15.99 -2.20
C ARG A 360 28.06 -16.51 -2.04
N LEU A 361 27.17 -16.08 -2.93
CA LEU A 361 25.81 -16.56 -3.04
C LEU A 361 25.62 -17.24 -4.40
N VAL A 362 25.32 -18.53 -4.38
CA VAL A 362 25.24 -19.34 -5.59
C VAL A 362 23.81 -19.79 -5.81
N LEU A 363 23.35 -19.62 -7.05
CA LEU A 363 22.05 -20.11 -7.52
C LEU A 363 22.25 -21.39 -8.32
N SER A 364 21.62 -22.46 -7.90
CA SER A 364 21.53 -23.70 -8.69
C SER A 364 20.28 -23.66 -9.58
N LEU A 365 20.47 -23.71 -10.89
CA LEU A 365 19.38 -23.76 -11.87
C LEU A 365 19.03 -25.21 -12.20
N PRO A 366 17.75 -25.57 -12.39
CA PRO A 366 17.36 -26.92 -12.79
C PRO A 366 18.03 -27.35 -14.10
N GLY A 367 18.87 -28.37 -14.07
CA GLY A 367 19.56 -28.91 -15.24
C GLY A 367 20.66 -28.03 -15.83
N GLY A 368 21.11 -27.02 -15.08
CA GLY A 368 22.14 -26.06 -15.50
C GLY A 368 23.34 -26.00 -14.53
N ASP A 369 24.30 -25.15 -14.89
CA ASP A 369 25.44 -24.84 -14.04
C ASP A 369 25.05 -23.93 -12.88
N ASP A 370 25.82 -24.01 -11.81
CA ASP A 370 25.72 -23.09 -10.69
C ASP A 370 26.13 -21.66 -11.10
N VAL A 371 25.34 -20.67 -10.69
CA VAL A 371 25.53 -19.27 -11.02
C VAL A 371 25.96 -18.49 -9.78
N ASP A 372 27.18 -17.92 -9.78
CA ASP A 372 27.62 -17.00 -8.72
C ASP A 372 26.94 -15.65 -8.90
N LEU A 373 26.10 -15.27 -7.92
CA LEU A 373 25.30 -14.06 -7.97
C LEU A 373 26.06 -12.86 -7.42
N SER A 374 26.00 -11.74 -8.12
CA SER A 374 26.40 -10.45 -7.54
C SER A 374 25.38 -9.99 -6.47
N LEU A 375 24.09 -10.30 -6.67
CA LEU A 375 22.99 -9.91 -5.79
C LEU A 375 21.79 -10.84 -5.95
N ALA A 376 21.05 -11.07 -4.87
CA ALA A 376 19.71 -11.64 -4.90
C ALA A 376 18.72 -10.68 -4.23
N ILE A 377 17.59 -10.42 -4.89
CA ILE A 377 16.59 -9.44 -4.44
C ILE A 377 15.27 -10.17 -4.23
N ASN A 378 14.71 -10.05 -3.03
CA ASN A 378 13.35 -10.48 -2.74
C ASN A 378 12.34 -9.53 -3.40
N ALA A 379 11.73 -9.98 -4.48
CA ALA A 379 10.68 -9.28 -5.21
C ALA A 379 9.30 -9.97 -5.07
N THR A 380 9.10 -10.74 -4.00
CA THR A 380 7.82 -11.45 -3.74
C THR A 380 6.69 -10.53 -3.30
N GLY A 381 7.02 -9.28 -2.94
CA GLY A 381 6.08 -8.27 -2.48
C GLY A 381 5.97 -8.19 -0.95
N PRO A 382 4.99 -7.44 -0.43
CA PRO A 382 4.82 -7.20 1.00
C PRO A 382 4.35 -8.47 1.74
N VAL A 383 4.66 -8.51 3.04
CA VAL A 383 4.08 -9.50 3.95
C VAL A 383 2.58 -9.22 4.08
N LEU A 384 1.76 -10.22 3.82
CA LEU A 384 0.31 -10.11 4.02
C LEU A 384 -0.11 -10.46 5.44
N ASP A 385 0.52 -11.46 6.04
CA ASP A 385 0.21 -11.90 7.40
C ASP A 385 0.95 -11.06 8.45
N PRO A 386 0.25 -10.26 9.26
CA PRO A 386 0.90 -9.43 10.28
C PRO A 386 1.74 -10.21 11.29
N ARG A 387 1.46 -11.51 11.49
CA ARG A 387 2.22 -12.39 12.37
C ARG A 387 3.67 -12.62 11.89
N ALA A 388 3.89 -12.51 10.58
CA ALA A 388 5.22 -12.59 9.98
C ALA A 388 5.92 -11.21 9.86
N SER A 389 5.31 -10.14 10.35
CA SER A 389 5.89 -8.80 10.27
C SER A 389 7.10 -8.64 11.19
N THR A 390 8.14 -7.98 10.67
CA THR A 390 9.33 -7.59 11.45
C THR A 390 9.16 -6.24 12.15
N GLN A 391 8.11 -5.48 11.86
CA GLN A 391 7.87 -4.16 12.47
C GLN A 391 7.56 -4.27 13.97
N SER A 392 8.29 -3.52 14.79
CA SER A 392 8.15 -3.49 16.25
C SER A 392 6.73 -3.14 16.69
N LEU A 393 6.12 -2.10 16.10
CA LEU A 393 4.76 -1.67 16.40
C LEU A 393 3.73 -2.77 16.11
N VAL A 394 3.84 -3.47 14.97
CA VAL A 394 2.91 -4.54 14.61
C VAL A 394 3.01 -5.70 15.60
N ARG A 395 4.25 -6.08 15.97
CA ARG A 395 4.49 -7.12 16.98
C ARG A 395 3.96 -6.73 18.36
N GLN A 396 4.18 -5.48 18.78
CA GLN A 396 3.65 -4.95 20.04
C GLN A 396 2.12 -5.02 20.08
N LEU A 397 1.43 -4.54 19.04
CA LEU A 397 -0.02 -4.55 18.96
C LEU A 397 -0.62 -5.97 19.02
N LEU A 398 0.00 -6.93 18.31
CA LEU A 398 -0.42 -8.34 18.33
C LEU A 398 -0.15 -8.98 19.70
N ALA A 399 1.03 -8.77 20.30
CA ALA A 399 1.42 -9.32 21.58
C ALA A 399 0.53 -8.81 22.72
N ALA A 400 0.24 -7.51 22.74
CA ALA A 400 -0.68 -6.89 23.68
C ALA A 400 -2.15 -7.30 23.47
N GLY A 401 -2.49 -7.89 22.30
CA GLY A 401 -3.86 -8.27 21.97
C GLY A 401 -4.75 -7.09 21.58
N HIS A 402 -4.17 -5.93 21.32
CA HIS A 402 -4.90 -4.75 20.83
C HIS A 402 -5.41 -4.96 19.41
N VAL A 403 -4.73 -5.78 18.61
CA VAL A 403 -5.18 -6.20 17.29
C VAL A 403 -5.02 -7.70 17.14
N ARG A 404 -5.70 -8.27 16.16
CA ARG A 404 -5.45 -9.65 15.72
C ARG A 404 -5.29 -9.73 14.21
N ALA A 405 -4.52 -10.72 13.75
CA ALA A 405 -4.40 -11.02 12.34
C ALA A 405 -5.73 -11.58 11.80
N HIS A 406 -6.04 -11.27 10.54
CA HIS A 406 -7.15 -11.92 9.85
C HIS A 406 -6.91 -13.46 9.79
N PRO A 407 -7.93 -14.30 10.00
CA PRO A 407 -7.74 -15.76 10.08
C PRO A 407 -7.05 -16.39 8.86
N LEU A 408 -7.22 -15.81 7.67
CA LEU A 408 -6.52 -16.26 6.45
C LEU A 408 -5.11 -15.66 6.27
N GLY A 409 -4.56 -14.95 7.26
CA GLY A 409 -3.28 -14.25 7.10
C GLY A 409 -3.33 -13.10 6.09
N LEU A 410 -4.48 -12.47 5.91
CA LEU A 410 -4.72 -11.35 5.00
C LEU A 410 -4.91 -10.06 5.79
N GLY A 411 -3.80 -9.40 6.13
CA GLY A 411 -3.84 -8.19 6.94
C GLY A 411 -4.39 -8.44 8.34
N PHE A 412 -4.97 -7.40 8.90
CA PHE A 412 -5.61 -7.45 10.22
C PHE A 412 -7.09 -7.80 10.12
N ASP A 413 -7.62 -8.37 11.19
CA ASP A 413 -9.06 -8.52 11.35
C ASP A 413 -9.66 -7.16 11.73
N THR A 414 -10.52 -6.64 10.86
CA THR A 414 -11.16 -5.33 11.00
C THR A 414 -12.67 -5.45 10.91
N ALA A 415 -13.36 -4.56 11.61
CA ALA A 415 -14.78 -4.35 11.42
C ALA A 415 -15.05 -3.36 10.28
N PRO A 416 -16.26 -3.30 9.73
CA PRO A 416 -16.68 -2.25 8.81
C PRO A 416 -16.31 -0.86 9.34
N GLY A 417 -15.86 0.03 8.45
CA GLY A 417 -15.35 1.34 8.84
C GLY A 417 -13.91 1.36 9.36
N GLY A 418 -13.20 0.21 9.31
CA GLY A 418 -11.75 0.14 9.59
C GLY A 418 -11.36 0.05 11.06
N ALA A 419 -12.30 -0.25 11.97
CA ALA A 419 -11.97 -0.48 13.37
C ALA A 419 -11.23 -1.82 13.54
N PHE A 420 -10.07 -1.80 14.21
CA PHE A 420 -9.37 -3.05 14.53
C PHE A 420 -10.18 -3.91 15.50
N ARG A 421 -10.08 -5.22 15.34
CA ARG A 421 -10.61 -6.19 16.32
C ARG A 421 -9.50 -6.63 17.28
N ARG A 422 -9.82 -6.63 18.55
CA ARG A 422 -8.98 -7.12 19.64
C ARG A 422 -8.90 -8.66 19.60
N ARG A 423 -7.99 -9.22 20.41
CA ARG A 423 -7.85 -10.67 20.57
C ARG A 423 -9.17 -11.35 20.95
N ASP A 424 -9.99 -10.72 21.80
CA ASP A 424 -11.31 -11.19 22.23
C ASP A 424 -12.40 -11.08 21.16
N GLY A 425 -12.11 -10.46 20.01
CA GLY A 425 -13.03 -10.24 18.90
C GLY A 425 -13.82 -8.93 18.95
N ALA A 426 -13.78 -8.19 20.05
CA ALA A 426 -14.42 -6.89 20.14
C ALA A 426 -13.71 -5.86 19.28
N SER A 427 -14.47 -4.93 18.71
CA SER A 427 -13.92 -3.85 17.89
C SER A 427 -13.51 -2.65 18.76
N HIS A 428 -12.44 -1.99 18.38
CA HIS A 428 -12.06 -0.71 18.95
C HIS A 428 -12.98 0.41 18.49
N SER A 429 -13.30 1.31 19.40
CA SER A 429 -13.97 2.58 19.05
C SER A 429 -12.98 3.65 18.59
N ARG A 430 -11.72 3.62 19.07
CA ARG A 430 -10.73 4.68 18.93
C ARG A 430 -9.44 4.27 18.18
N LEU A 431 -9.28 3.00 17.83
CA LEU A 431 -8.13 2.51 17.05
C LEU A 431 -8.60 1.99 15.70
N LEU A 432 -8.27 2.74 14.65
CA LEU A 432 -8.80 2.58 13.30
C LEU A 432 -7.69 2.39 12.28
N THR A 433 -8.02 1.89 11.10
CA THR A 433 -7.09 1.74 9.97
C THR A 433 -7.79 1.87 8.62
N LEU A 434 -6.99 2.04 7.57
CA LEU A 434 -7.43 2.07 6.17
C LEU A 434 -6.34 1.52 5.24
N GLY A 435 -6.73 1.18 4.03
CA GLY A 435 -5.82 0.70 2.99
C GLY A 435 -5.38 -0.75 3.19
N PRO A 436 -4.14 -1.11 2.83
CA PRO A 436 -3.63 -2.48 2.83
C PRO A 436 -3.88 -3.31 4.09
N PRO A 437 -3.84 -2.75 5.31
CA PRO A 437 -4.18 -3.50 6.53
C PRO A 437 -5.55 -4.18 6.51
N ARG A 438 -6.51 -3.67 5.72
CA ARG A 438 -7.89 -4.18 5.59
C ARG A 438 -8.08 -5.24 4.50
N ILE A 439 -7.01 -5.80 3.96
CA ILE A 439 -7.10 -6.73 2.81
C ILE A 439 -7.98 -7.97 3.11
N GLY A 440 -8.03 -8.45 4.35
CA GLY A 440 -8.87 -9.58 4.75
C GLY A 440 -10.36 -9.26 4.67
N GLU A 441 -10.75 -8.02 4.99
CA GLU A 441 -12.14 -7.53 4.91
C GLU A 441 -12.55 -7.15 3.48
N LEU A 442 -11.63 -6.50 2.72
CA LEU A 442 -11.98 -5.82 1.47
C LEU A 442 -11.40 -6.49 0.23
N TYR A 443 -10.32 -7.24 0.36
CA TYR A 443 -9.49 -7.82 -0.70
C TYR A 443 -8.85 -6.75 -1.60
N GLU A 444 -9.64 -6.00 -2.36
CA GLU A 444 -9.17 -4.86 -3.16
C GLU A 444 -9.11 -3.60 -2.28
N THR A 445 -7.91 -3.27 -1.80
CA THR A 445 -7.70 -2.17 -0.83
C THR A 445 -6.29 -1.56 -0.89
N THR A 446 -5.50 -1.91 -1.92
CA THR A 446 -4.11 -1.50 -2.01
C THR A 446 -3.87 -0.37 -3.01
N ALA A 447 -4.82 -0.09 -3.91
CA ALA A 447 -4.70 0.97 -4.90
C ALA A 447 -5.41 2.25 -4.44
N VAL A 448 -4.94 3.38 -4.98
CA VAL A 448 -5.43 4.73 -4.62
C VAL A 448 -6.94 4.88 -4.78
N PRO A 449 -7.58 4.40 -5.86
CA PRO A 449 -9.03 4.52 -6.00
C PRO A 449 -9.82 3.94 -4.82
N GLU A 450 -9.39 2.80 -4.30
CA GLU A 450 -10.05 2.16 -3.15
C GLU A 450 -9.65 2.85 -1.82
N ILE A 451 -8.41 3.32 -1.71
CA ILE A 451 -7.92 3.98 -0.49
C ILE A 451 -8.57 5.36 -0.32
N ARG A 452 -8.77 6.12 -1.40
CA ARG A 452 -9.41 7.44 -1.32
C ARG A 452 -10.86 7.38 -0.83
N GLU A 453 -11.61 6.36 -1.26
CA GLU A 453 -12.98 6.11 -0.78
C GLU A 453 -12.98 5.80 0.72
N GLN A 454 -12.09 4.91 1.15
CA GLN A 454 -11.92 4.59 2.57
C GLN A 454 -11.49 5.82 3.38
N ALA A 455 -10.61 6.66 2.82
CA ALA A 455 -10.13 7.86 3.48
C ALA A 455 -11.25 8.87 3.71
N LEU A 456 -12.12 9.06 2.72
CA LEU A 456 -13.30 9.93 2.83
C LEU A 456 -14.30 9.39 3.85
N GLU A 457 -14.69 8.10 3.73
CA GLU A 457 -15.63 7.46 4.66
C GLU A 457 -15.13 7.56 6.11
N LEU A 458 -13.84 7.21 6.31
CA LEU A 458 -13.24 7.24 7.65
C LEU A 458 -13.14 8.66 8.21
N ALA A 459 -12.81 9.66 7.38
CA ALA A 459 -12.73 11.05 7.80
C ALA A 459 -14.10 11.60 8.25
N LEU A 460 -15.14 11.33 7.47
CA LEU A 460 -16.52 11.71 7.84
C LEU A 460 -16.95 11.05 9.15
N ASN A 461 -16.67 9.76 9.32
CA ASN A 461 -16.98 9.03 10.55
C ASN A 461 -16.22 9.57 11.77
N VAL A 462 -14.93 9.90 11.62
CA VAL A 462 -14.11 10.47 12.71
C VAL A 462 -14.63 11.84 13.10
N VAL A 463 -14.91 12.73 12.14
CA VAL A 463 -15.47 14.07 12.43
C VAL A 463 -16.82 13.95 13.13
N ALA A 464 -17.72 13.11 12.64
CA ALA A 464 -19.04 12.92 13.24
C ALA A 464 -18.97 12.42 14.70
N ARG A 465 -18.09 11.46 14.99
CA ARG A 465 -17.89 10.95 16.36
C ARG A 465 -17.39 12.04 17.30
N LEU A 466 -16.36 12.79 16.89
CA LEU A 466 -15.76 13.83 17.73
C LEU A 466 -16.71 15.01 17.95
N SER A 467 -17.59 15.33 17.01
CA SER A 467 -18.64 16.34 17.16
C SER A 467 -19.76 15.87 18.10
N GLY A 468 -20.25 14.64 17.94
CA GLY A 468 -21.30 14.08 18.79
C GLY A 468 -20.88 13.86 20.25
N GLU A 469 -19.63 13.51 20.51
CA GLU A 469 -19.08 13.41 21.87
C GLU A 469 -19.03 14.79 22.56
N ARG A 470 -18.75 15.87 21.82
CA ARG A 470 -18.75 17.26 22.35
C ARG A 470 -20.16 17.70 22.74
N ASP A 471 -21.14 17.43 21.90
CA ASP A 471 -22.53 17.79 22.18
C ASP A 471 -23.04 17.07 23.42
N ALA A 472 -22.70 15.80 23.61
CA ALA A 472 -23.03 15.02 24.79
C ALA A 472 -22.34 15.56 26.06
N LEU A 473 -21.06 15.95 25.97
CA LEU A 473 -20.34 16.56 27.11
C LEU A 473 -20.87 17.97 27.46
N ALA A 474 -21.21 18.79 26.46
CA ALA A 474 -21.78 20.10 26.67
C ALA A 474 -23.17 20.04 27.33
N LEU A 475 -23.99 19.06 26.92
CA LEU A 475 -25.29 18.80 27.55
C LEU A 475 -25.17 18.33 29.01
N SER A 476 -24.19 17.47 29.33
CA SER A 476 -23.94 17.01 30.70
C SER A 476 -23.40 18.12 31.61
N ALA A 477 -22.60 19.03 31.09
CA ALA A 477 -22.06 20.18 31.82
C ALA A 477 -23.14 21.30 32.09
N SER A 478 -24.17 21.36 31.25
CA SER A 478 -25.26 22.32 31.39
C SER A 478 -26.40 21.84 32.34
N THR A 479 -26.35 20.56 32.69
CA THR A 479 -27.39 19.92 33.60
C THR A 479 -26.85 19.64 35.01
N GLY A 480 -25.60 19.96 35.29
CA GLY A 480 -24.98 19.88 36.64
C GLY A 480 -24.74 21.28 37.19
#